data_d63e0fe0a5db0952843a256b276bc47f
#
_entry.id   d63e0fe0a5db0952843a256b276bc47f
#
_cell.length_a   1.000
_cell.length_b   1.000
_cell.length_c   1.000
_cell.angle_alpha   90.00
_cell.angle_beta   90.00
_cell.angle_gamma   90.00
#
_symmetry.space_group_name_H-M   'P 1'
#
loop_
_entity.id
_entity.type
_entity.pdbx_description
1 polymer ?
#
loop_
_entity_poly.entity_id
_entity_poly.type
_entity_poly.pdbx_seq_one_letter_code
_entity_poly.pdbx_strand_id
1 'polypeptide(L)'
;MPILPTLRVARPAVAAFAAMGMVWGTFAAILPDLKSMLGTDEAELGFLLLFTPLAAVTAMLFAPAIGGWMGRIALPVSTGLMALAFALPGQVQVLWLFPLAMMCCGAATGLTDVLMNARTAQIEHQRGLHLMNLSHAAYSFGYAGAAIATGLMRGMAWSPGLVMGVMAGVALVTALFTIERDGRIEGLHAPKDGSGGGLGLVPVIGGAMVLVAFLTENAAENWSALHIEKTLGGSPEQGSMGPAAIALTMGFARLAGQGLAGRIGPFRLLKAGAVISAAGALIAAAALSPTMAYAGFIVMGIGSSVIAPTAFSLVGRLGPDEARARAVARATLFGYFGYFFGPPSLGVIAGIFGLRSAFVFAATMLLLILILAPVMAAVAGRTGKVQRA
;
A
#
# COMPACT_ATOMS: atom_id res chain seq x y z
N MET A 1 -14.07 10.91 22.66
CA MET A 1 -14.34 12.19 21.94
C MET A 1 -15.55 12.01 21.03
N PRO A 2 -16.38 13.03 20.80
CA PRO A 2 -17.48 12.94 19.86
C PRO A 2 -16.93 12.72 18.43
N ILE A 3 -17.47 11.73 17.72
CA ILE A 3 -16.97 11.26 16.39
C ILE A 3 -17.07 12.37 15.33
N LEU A 4 -18.15 13.13 15.30
CA LEU A 4 -18.41 14.16 14.28
C LEU A 4 -17.40 15.33 14.26
N PRO A 5 -16.99 15.93 15.38
CA PRO A 5 -15.95 16.97 15.40
C PRO A 5 -14.59 16.44 14.93
N THR A 6 -14.25 15.20 15.31
CA THR A 6 -13.00 14.57 14.88
C THR A 6 -12.97 14.35 13.36
N LEU A 7 -14.07 13.88 12.77
CA LEU A 7 -14.19 13.71 11.32
C LEU A 7 -14.11 15.03 10.55
N ARG A 8 -14.64 16.13 11.08
CA ARG A 8 -14.51 17.47 10.46
C ARG A 8 -13.05 17.90 10.34
N VAL A 9 -12.29 17.72 11.42
CA VAL A 9 -10.86 18.09 11.46
C VAL A 9 -10.03 17.14 10.60
N ALA A 10 -10.35 15.84 10.62
CA ALA A 10 -9.68 14.81 9.84
C ALA A 10 -10.06 14.81 8.35
N ARG A 11 -11.14 15.53 7.97
CA ARG A 11 -11.71 15.49 6.61
C ARG A 11 -10.69 15.53 5.47
N PRO A 12 -9.73 16.48 5.42
CA PRO A 12 -8.83 16.59 4.28
C PRO A 12 -7.87 15.39 4.19
N ALA A 13 -7.37 14.90 5.32
CA ALA A 13 -6.54 13.71 5.37
C ALA A 13 -7.34 12.46 4.96
N VAL A 14 -8.49 12.22 5.60
CA VAL A 14 -9.37 11.08 5.32
C VAL A 14 -9.80 11.06 3.85
N ALA A 15 -10.12 12.21 3.27
CA ALA A 15 -10.52 12.32 1.86
C ALA A 15 -9.36 11.99 0.90
N ALA A 16 -8.14 12.46 1.17
CA ALA A 16 -6.98 12.14 0.35
C ALA A 16 -6.65 10.64 0.38
N PHE A 17 -6.66 10.03 1.57
CA PHE A 17 -6.46 8.59 1.74
C PHE A 17 -7.58 7.77 1.06
N ALA A 18 -8.84 8.18 1.21
CA ALA A 18 -9.96 7.52 0.55
C ALA A 18 -9.85 7.61 -0.98
N ALA A 19 -9.54 8.79 -1.53
CA ALA A 19 -9.34 8.97 -2.97
C ALA A 19 -8.20 8.11 -3.50
N MET A 20 -7.07 8.03 -2.79
CA MET A 20 -5.96 7.14 -3.15
C MET A 20 -6.40 5.67 -3.11
N GLY A 21 -7.11 5.25 -2.07
CA GLY A 21 -7.68 3.91 -2.00
C GLY A 21 -8.60 3.61 -3.18
N MET A 22 -9.48 4.55 -3.55
CA MET A 22 -10.41 4.38 -4.68
C MET A 22 -9.68 4.12 -6.00
N VAL A 23 -8.67 4.91 -6.34
CA VAL A 23 -7.97 4.74 -7.62
C VAL A 23 -7.16 3.44 -7.66
N TRP A 24 -6.52 3.06 -6.57
CA TRP A 24 -5.77 1.80 -6.49
C TRP A 24 -6.68 0.58 -6.45
N GLY A 25 -7.81 0.64 -5.74
CA GLY A 25 -8.80 -0.45 -5.72
C GLY A 25 -9.45 -0.67 -7.08
N THR A 26 -9.73 0.41 -7.82
CA THR A 26 -10.17 0.34 -9.21
C THR A 26 -9.09 -0.33 -10.08
N PHE A 27 -7.83 0.13 -9.97
CA PHE A 27 -6.73 -0.40 -10.76
C PHE A 27 -6.54 -1.91 -10.53
N ALA A 28 -6.54 -2.35 -9.28
CA ALA A 28 -6.38 -3.76 -8.94
C ALA A 28 -7.52 -4.62 -9.49
N ALA A 29 -8.75 -4.14 -9.40
CA ALA A 29 -9.92 -4.86 -9.87
C ALA A 29 -10.05 -4.91 -11.40
N ILE A 30 -9.54 -3.89 -12.12
CA ILE A 30 -9.60 -3.81 -13.60
C ILE A 30 -8.40 -4.48 -14.28
N LEU A 31 -7.39 -4.89 -13.53
CA LEU A 31 -6.13 -5.39 -14.06
C LEU A 31 -6.27 -6.56 -15.05
N PRO A 32 -7.21 -7.52 -14.86
CA PRO A 32 -7.46 -8.57 -15.86
C PRO A 32 -7.89 -8.03 -17.22
N ASP A 33 -8.71 -6.97 -17.25
CA ASP A 33 -9.18 -6.36 -18.49
C ASP A 33 -8.08 -5.53 -19.15
N LEU A 34 -7.26 -4.81 -18.36
CA LEU A 34 -6.07 -4.10 -18.86
C LEU A 34 -5.08 -5.08 -19.49
N LYS A 35 -4.81 -6.22 -18.84
CA LYS A 35 -3.96 -7.28 -19.40
C LYS A 35 -4.50 -7.79 -20.74
N SER A 36 -5.80 -8.05 -20.81
CA SER A 36 -6.45 -8.51 -22.03
C SER A 36 -6.44 -7.44 -23.14
N MET A 37 -6.68 -6.17 -22.79
CA MET A 37 -6.67 -5.03 -23.71
C MET A 37 -5.28 -4.81 -24.32
N LEU A 38 -4.20 -5.01 -23.55
CA LEU A 38 -2.83 -4.87 -23.98
C LEU A 38 -2.28 -6.10 -24.70
N GLY A 39 -2.96 -7.25 -24.61
CA GLY A 39 -2.51 -8.53 -25.19
C GLY A 39 -1.24 -9.08 -24.57
N THR A 40 -0.97 -8.75 -23.28
CA THR A 40 0.26 -9.15 -22.58
C THR A 40 0.12 -10.46 -21.83
N ASP A 41 1.25 -11.08 -21.54
CA ASP A 41 1.34 -12.16 -20.56
C ASP A 41 1.57 -11.63 -19.12
N GLU A 42 1.71 -12.53 -18.15
CA GLU A 42 1.90 -12.18 -16.74
C GLU A 42 3.27 -11.53 -16.49
N ALA A 43 4.31 -12.00 -17.19
CA ALA A 43 5.66 -11.47 -17.03
C ALA A 43 5.78 -10.06 -17.61
N GLU A 44 5.26 -9.85 -18.83
CA GLU A 44 5.22 -8.52 -19.45
C GLU A 44 4.41 -7.54 -18.62
N LEU A 45 3.24 -7.95 -18.12
CA LEU A 45 2.44 -7.12 -17.23
C LEU A 45 3.23 -6.73 -15.97
N GLY A 46 3.93 -7.69 -15.34
CA GLY A 46 4.75 -7.41 -14.17
C GLY A 46 5.84 -6.36 -14.44
N PHE A 47 6.49 -6.41 -15.62
CA PHE A 47 7.46 -5.39 -16.04
C PHE A 47 6.82 -4.04 -16.33
N LEU A 48 5.63 -3.99 -16.92
CA LEU A 48 4.91 -2.75 -17.16
C LEU A 48 4.53 -2.05 -15.85
N LEU A 49 4.15 -2.81 -14.82
CA LEU A 49 3.79 -2.27 -13.51
C LEU A 49 4.99 -1.69 -12.75
N LEU A 50 6.23 -2.09 -13.06
CA LEU A 50 7.46 -1.58 -12.46
C LEU A 50 7.62 -0.05 -12.62
N PHE A 51 7.11 0.52 -13.70
CA PHE A 51 7.23 1.95 -13.97
C PHE A 51 6.49 2.83 -12.95
N THR A 52 5.49 2.27 -12.28
CA THR A 52 4.73 2.97 -11.23
C THR A 52 5.58 3.28 -10.00
N PRO A 53 6.17 2.30 -9.29
CA PRO A 53 6.99 2.59 -8.11
C PRO A 53 8.26 3.39 -8.46
N LEU A 54 8.81 3.22 -9.67
CA LEU A 54 9.95 4.01 -10.14
C LEU A 54 9.62 5.51 -10.16
N ALA A 55 8.48 5.87 -10.76
CA ALA A 55 8.03 7.25 -10.82
C ALA A 55 7.54 7.76 -9.45
N ALA A 56 6.89 6.89 -8.64
CA ALA A 56 6.43 7.25 -7.30
C ALA A 56 7.60 7.65 -6.38
N VAL A 57 8.64 6.82 -6.28
CA VAL A 57 9.83 7.12 -5.46
C VAL A 57 10.51 8.39 -5.94
N THR A 58 10.63 8.59 -7.25
CA THR A 58 11.18 9.83 -7.81
C THR A 58 10.35 11.04 -7.39
N ALA A 59 9.03 10.99 -7.52
CA ALA A 59 8.14 12.09 -7.12
C ALA A 59 8.18 12.37 -5.61
N MET A 60 8.30 11.33 -4.77
CA MET A 60 8.43 11.48 -3.32
C MET A 60 9.65 12.32 -2.91
N LEU A 61 10.78 12.20 -3.64
CA LEU A 61 11.98 13.00 -3.36
C LEU A 61 11.74 14.50 -3.59
N PHE A 62 10.90 14.85 -4.55
CA PHE A 62 10.57 16.24 -4.87
C PHE A 62 9.32 16.76 -4.15
N ALA A 63 8.53 15.86 -3.54
CA ALA A 63 7.26 16.22 -2.90
C ALA A 63 7.37 17.34 -1.84
N PRO A 64 8.42 17.39 -0.98
CA PRO A 64 8.59 18.50 -0.04
C PRO A 64 8.76 19.86 -0.72
N ALA A 65 9.55 19.93 -1.78
CA ALA A 65 9.78 21.17 -2.52
C ALA A 65 8.52 21.61 -3.27
N ILE A 66 7.86 20.67 -3.96
CA ILE A 66 6.62 20.91 -4.69
C ILE A 66 5.51 21.34 -3.73
N GLY A 67 5.32 20.62 -2.62
CA GLY A 67 4.32 20.95 -1.60
C GLY A 67 4.55 22.32 -0.95
N GLY A 68 5.81 22.66 -0.68
CA GLY A 68 6.20 23.98 -0.16
C GLY A 68 5.87 25.11 -1.14
N TRP A 69 6.13 24.90 -2.44
CA TRP A 69 5.82 25.85 -3.51
C TRP A 69 4.30 26.00 -3.72
N MET A 70 3.56 24.91 -3.74
CA MET A 70 2.11 24.92 -3.94
C MET A 70 1.33 25.46 -2.72
N GLY A 71 1.93 25.39 -1.52
CA GLY A 71 1.34 25.92 -0.29
C GLY A 71 0.00 25.24 0.06
N ARG A 72 -1.06 26.05 0.25
CA ARG A 72 -2.39 25.55 0.69
C ARG A 72 -3.12 24.67 -0.33
N ILE A 73 -2.75 24.75 -1.60
CA ILE A 73 -3.38 23.95 -2.66
C ILE A 73 -2.64 22.63 -2.93
N ALA A 74 -1.55 22.36 -2.22
CA ALA A 74 -0.71 21.18 -2.46
C ALA A 74 -1.50 19.87 -2.38
N LEU A 75 -2.22 19.65 -1.30
CA LEU A 75 -2.99 18.41 -1.10
C LEU A 75 -4.17 18.30 -2.09
N PRO A 76 -5.03 19.32 -2.27
CA PRO A 76 -6.12 19.25 -3.25
C PRO A 76 -5.64 18.99 -4.68
N VAL A 77 -4.61 19.70 -5.12
CA VAL A 77 -4.12 19.57 -6.50
C VAL A 77 -3.43 18.22 -6.71
N SER A 78 -2.58 17.78 -5.78
CA SER A 78 -1.94 16.45 -5.91
C SER A 78 -2.98 15.32 -5.93
N THR A 79 -3.99 15.37 -5.05
CA THR A 79 -5.07 14.37 -5.03
C THR A 79 -5.89 14.41 -6.32
N GLY A 80 -6.18 15.60 -6.84
CA GLY A 80 -6.89 15.76 -8.11
C GLY A 80 -6.07 15.25 -9.30
N LEU A 81 -4.77 15.58 -9.36
CA LEU A 81 -3.87 15.06 -10.41
C LEU A 81 -3.74 13.54 -10.35
N MET A 82 -3.70 12.96 -9.15
CA MET A 82 -3.70 11.51 -8.98
C MET A 82 -5.00 10.89 -9.53
N ALA A 83 -6.16 11.45 -9.19
CA ALA A 83 -7.44 10.98 -9.72
C ALA A 83 -7.46 11.00 -11.25
N LEU A 84 -6.99 12.08 -11.88
CA LEU A 84 -6.93 12.22 -13.34
C LEU A 84 -5.90 11.26 -13.97
N ALA A 85 -4.73 11.07 -13.35
CA ALA A 85 -3.70 10.16 -13.85
C ALA A 85 -4.21 8.73 -13.96
N PHE A 86 -5.00 8.27 -12.99
CA PHE A 86 -5.57 6.92 -13.01
C PHE A 86 -6.68 6.69 -14.03
N ALA A 87 -7.13 7.73 -14.75
CA ALA A 87 -7.96 7.54 -15.94
C ALA A 87 -7.14 7.09 -17.16
N LEU A 88 -5.82 7.34 -17.19
CA LEU A 88 -4.97 7.11 -18.37
C LEU A 88 -4.80 5.63 -18.73
N PRO A 89 -4.49 4.70 -17.81
CA PRO A 89 -4.21 3.31 -18.18
C PRO A 89 -5.34 2.64 -18.96
N GLY A 90 -6.59 2.96 -18.64
CA GLY A 90 -7.76 2.42 -19.35
C GLY A 90 -7.97 2.98 -20.77
N GLN A 91 -7.32 4.08 -21.11
CA GLN A 91 -7.41 4.70 -22.44
C GLN A 91 -6.26 4.29 -23.37
N VAL A 92 -5.19 3.71 -22.80
CA VAL A 92 -3.97 3.39 -23.55
C VAL A 92 -4.04 1.96 -24.07
N GLN A 93 -4.36 1.81 -25.36
CA GLN A 93 -4.40 0.52 -26.05
C GLN A 93 -3.04 0.12 -26.66
N VAL A 94 -2.08 1.02 -26.68
CA VAL A 94 -0.77 0.82 -27.29
C VAL A 94 0.24 0.45 -26.20
N LEU A 95 0.79 -0.75 -26.29
CA LEU A 95 1.65 -1.36 -25.28
C LEU A 95 2.81 -0.45 -24.82
N TRP A 96 3.53 0.16 -25.75
CA TRP A 96 4.70 0.98 -25.44
C TRP A 96 4.35 2.35 -24.79
N LEU A 97 3.08 2.79 -24.85
CA LEU A 97 2.60 3.98 -24.15
C LEU A 97 2.13 3.68 -22.72
N PHE A 98 1.82 2.42 -22.41
CA PHE A 98 1.32 2.03 -21.10
C PHE A 98 2.30 2.35 -19.95
N PRO A 99 3.64 2.15 -20.08
CA PRO A 99 4.61 2.60 -19.09
C PRO A 99 4.51 4.09 -18.75
N LEU A 100 4.24 4.95 -19.73
CA LEU A 100 4.08 6.40 -19.48
C LEU A 100 2.83 6.70 -18.65
N ALA A 101 1.71 6.02 -18.94
CA ALA A 101 0.51 6.13 -18.11
C ALA A 101 0.77 5.67 -16.67
N MET A 102 1.50 4.55 -16.50
CA MET A 102 1.87 4.05 -15.17
C MET A 102 2.85 4.97 -14.44
N MET A 103 3.77 5.63 -15.15
CA MET A 103 4.63 6.67 -14.58
C MET A 103 3.83 7.89 -14.10
N CYS A 104 2.82 8.33 -14.86
CA CYS A 104 1.92 9.41 -14.42
C CYS A 104 1.16 9.00 -13.13
N CYS A 105 0.61 7.79 -13.09
CA CYS A 105 -0.05 7.26 -11.89
C CYS A 105 0.91 7.22 -10.71
N GLY A 106 2.13 6.69 -10.92
CA GLY A 106 3.16 6.58 -9.90
C GLY A 106 3.60 7.94 -9.35
N ALA A 107 3.93 8.88 -10.23
CA ALA A 107 4.38 10.21 -9.83
C ALA A 107 3.29 10.95 -9.01
N ALA A 108 2.04 10.91 -9.48
CA ALA A 108 0.92 11.53 -8.78
C ALA A 108 0.63 10.85 -7.44
N THR A 109 0.71 9.51 -7.38
CA THR A 109 0.59 8.74 -6.12
C THR A 109 1.70 9.12 -5.14
N GLY A 110 2.97 9.09 -5.57
CA GLY A 110 4.11 9.40 -4.69
C GLY A 110 4.07 10.80 -4.13
N LEU A 111 3.69 11.79 -4.96
CA LEU A 111 3.49 13.16 -4.51
C LEU A 111 2.37 13.24 -3.46
N THR A 112 1.21 12.65 -3.75
CA THR A 112 0.04 12.68 -2.86
C THR A 112 0.31 11.95 -1.55
N ASP A 113 1.01 10.81 -1.59
CA ASP A 113 1.33 10.01 -0.41
C ASP A 113 2.15 10.80 0.62
N VAL A 114 3.21 11.48 0.18
CA VAL A 114 4.00 12.32 1.06
C VAL A 114 3.17 13.46 1.65
N LEU A 115 2.39 14.15 0.82
CA LEU A 115 1.62 15.32 1.26
C LEU A 115 0.47 14.94 2.20
N MET A 116 -0.27 13.85 1.93
CA MET A 116 -1.36 13.43 2.79
C MET A 116 -0.87 12.91 4.16
N ASN A 117 0.23 12.17 4.18
CA ASN A 117 0.84 11.71 5.43
C ASN A 117 1.39 12.89 6.25
N ALA A 118 2.07 13.85 5.61
CA ALA A 118 2.56 15.05 6.27
C ALA A 118 1.41 15.90 6.84
N ARG A 119 0.32 16.09 6.08
CA ARG A 119 -0.87 16.82 6.56
C ARG A 119 -1.53 16.11 7.73
N THR A 120 -1.65 14.79 7.68
CA THR A 120 -2.22 13.98 8.76
C THR A 120 -1.41 14.17 10.05
N ALA A 121 -0.09 14.02 9.97
CA ALA A 121 0.82 14.19 11.09
C ALA A 121 0.76 15.62 11.67
N GLN A 122 0.66 16.64 10.83
CA GLN A 122 0.50 18.03 11.25
C GLN A 122 -0.80 18.24 12.03
N ILE A 123 -1.93 17.71 11.52
CA ILE A 123 -3.24 17.82 12.21
C ILE A 123 -3.19 17.08 13.55
N GLU A 124 -2.59 15.87 13.59
CA GLU A 124 -2.39 15.12 14.84
C GLU A 124 -1.64 15.94 15.89
N HIS A 125 -0.52 16.54 15.49
CA HIS A 125 0.31 17.34 16.39
C HIS A 125 -0.44 18.60 16.88
N GLN A 126 -1.08 19.34 15.96
CA GLN A 126 -1.78 20.58 16.30
C GLN A 126 -3.03 20.37 17.16
N ARG A 127 -3.69 19.22 17.06
CA ARG A 127 -4.99 18.95 17.72
C ARG A 127 -4.93 17.92 18.84
N GLY A 128 -3.76 17.27 19.05
CA GLY A 128 -3.61 16.20 20.03
C GLY A 128 -4.48 14.96 19.70
N LEU A 129 -4.68 14.68 18.41
CA LEU A 129 -5.51 13.58 17.94
C LEU A 129 -4.62 12.44 17.39
N HIS A 130 -5.20 11.24 17.25
CA HIS A 130 -4.57 10.10 16.56
C HIS A 130 -5.39 9.78 15.32
N LEU A 131 -4.99 10.28 14.15
CA LEU A 131 -5.74 10.22 12.89
C LEU A 131 -5.13 9.26 11.87
N MET A 132 -3.86 8.89 12.02
CA MET A 132 -3.15 8.08 11.03
C MET A 132 -3.88 6.75 10.76
N ASN A 133 -4.30 6.05 11.82
CA ASN A 133 -5.02 4.79 11.65
C ASN A 133 -6.39 4.96 11.00
N LEU A 134 -7.10 6.05 11.33
CA LEU A 134 -8.37 6.39 10.69
C LEU A 134 -8.18 6.69 9.20
N SER A 135 -7.13 7.43 8.86
CA SER A 135 -6.79 7.77 7.48
C SER A 135 -6.43 6.53 6.66
N HIS A 136 -5.60 5.63 7.20
CA HIS A 136 -5.29 4.35 6.54
C HIS A 136 -6.50 3.41 6.45
N ALA A 137 -7.43 3.45 7.40
CA ALA A 137 -8.71 2.74 7.29
C ALA A 137 -9.56 3.32 6.16
N ALA A 138 -9.60 4.65 6.00
CA ALA A 138 -10.30 5.30 4.89
C ALA A 138 -9.71 4.89 3.52
N TYR A 139 -8.37 4.77 3.43
CA TYR A 139 -7.72 4.16 2.26
C TYR A 139 -8.26 2.75 1.99
N SER A 140 -8.24 1.88 2.99
CA SER A 140 -8.66 0.49 2.84
C SER A 140 -10.13 0.36 2.45
N PHE A 141 -11.02 1.15 3.04
CA PHE A 141 -12.45 1.14 2.70
C PHE A 141 -12.72 1.77 1.34
N GLY A 142 -12.01 2.85 0.97
CA GLY A 142 -12.06 3.45 -0.36
C GLY A 142 -11.61 2.45 -1.44
N TYR A 143 -10.50 1.76 -1.18
CA TYR A 143 -9.97 0.70 -2.04
C TYR A 143 -10.98 -0.43 -2.26
N ALA A 144 -11.50 -0.99 -1.18
CA ALA A 144 -12.44 -2.10 -1.26
C ALA A 144 -13.76 -1.70 -1.94
N GLY A 145 -14.32 -0.54 -1.58
CA GLY A 145 -15.54 -0.03 -2.20
C GLY A 145 -15.36 0.20 -3.71
N ALA A 146 -14.22 0.75 -4.11
CA ALA A 146 -13.90 0.97 -5.51
C ALA A 146 -13.66 -0.34 -6.27
N ALA A 147 -12.98 -1.31 -5.65
CA ALA A 147 -12.79 -2.63 -6.26
C ALA A 147 -14.13 -3.33 -6.51
N ILE A 148 -15.05 -3.31 -5.55
CA ILE A 148 -16.40 -3.87 -5.69
C ILE A 148 -17.18 -3.13 -6.80
N ALA A 149 -17.20 -1.80 -6.78
CA ALA A 149 -17.87 -0.99 -7.81
C ALA A 149 -17.31 -1.28 -9.21
N THR A 150 -15.99 -1.38 -9.32
CA THR A 150 -15.30 -1.78 -10.57
C THR A 150 -15.77 -3.15 -11.03
N GLY A 151 -15.84 -4.14 -10.14
CA GLY A 151 -16.33 -5.47 -10.47
C GLY A 151 -17.74 -5.45 -11.04
N LEU A 152 -18.65 -4.69 -10.43
CA LEU A 152 -20.03 -4.54 -10.92
C LEU A 152 -20.07 -3.91 -12.32
N MET A 153 -19.27 -2.84 -12.57
CA MET A 153 -19.20 -2.21 -13.89
C MET A 153 -18.61 -3.15 -14.94
N ARG A 154 -17.59 -3.94 -14.59
CA ARG A 154 -17.01 -4.98 -15.47
C ARG A 154 -18.01 -6.07 -15.81
N GLY A 155 -18.82 -6.52 -14.82
CA GLY A 155 -19.91 -7.48 -15.03
C GLY A 155 -21.00 -6.96 -15.97
N MET A 156 -21.17 -5.64 -16.05
CA MET A 156 -22.02 -4.99 -17.04
C MET A 156 -21.31 -4.74 -18.40
N ALA A 157 -20.15 -5.34 -18.60
CA ALA A 157 -19.33 -5.23 -19.83
C ALA A 157 -18.89 -3.80 -20.17
N TRP A 158 -18.68 -2.93 -19.18
CA TRP A 158 -18.08 -1.61 -19.40
C TRP A 158 -16.60 -1.75 -19.78
N SER A 159 -16.17 -0.92 -20.75
CA SER A 159 -14.77 -0.90 -21.16
C SER A 159 -13.84 -0.39 -20.04
N PRO A 160 -12.58 -0.82 -20.00
CA PRO A 160 -11.60 -0.34 -19.01
C PRO A 160 -11.50 1.18 -18.96
N GLY A 161 -11.52 1.84 -20.11
CA GLY A 161 -11.47 3.29 -20.19
C GLY A 161 -12.68 3.99 -19.55
N LEU A 162 -13.88 3.43 -19.71
CA LEU A 162 -15.08 3.98 -19.08
C LEU A 162 -15.07 3.76 -17.57
N VAL A 163 -14.74 2.55 -17.11
CA VAL A 163 -14.65 2.21 -15.69
C VAL A 163 -13.65 3.12 -14.98
N MET A 164 -12.42 3.20 -15.49
CA MET A 164 -11.38 4.02 -14.88
C MET A 164 -11.71 5.51 -14.94
N GLY A 165 -12.34 5.98 -16.03
CA GLY A 165 -12.78 7.37 -16.16
C GLY A 165 -13.85 7.74 -15.14
N VAL A 166 -14.87 6.89 -14.95
CA VAL A 166 -15.92 7.12 -13.94
C VAL A 166 -15.34 7.10 -12.53
N MET A 167 -14.50 6.13 -12.20
CA MET A 167 -13.89 6.05 -10.88
C MET A 167 -12.90 7.16 -10.61
N ALA A 168 -12.17 7.63 -11.64
CA ALA A 168 -11.36 8.84 -11.55
C ALA A 168 -12.23 10.08 -11.26
N GLY A 169 -13.40 10.17 -11.87
CA GLY A 169 -14.38 11.22 -11.57
C GLY A 169 -14.86 11.19 -10.12
N VAL A 170 -15.17 10.00 -9.57
CA VAL A 170 -15.53 9.83 -8.16
C VAL A 170 -14.39 10.24 -7.23
N ALA A 171 -13.16 9.82 -7.54
CA ALA A 171 -11.97 10.19 -6.77
C ALA A 171 -11.70 11.70 -6.86
N LEU A 172 -11.93 12.33 -8.02
CA LEU A 172 -11.80 13.78 -8.20
C LEU A 172 -12.82 14.56 -7.35
N VAL A 173 -14.08 14.10 -7.31
CA VAL A 173 -15.10 14.67 -6.40
C VAL A 173 -14.66 14.51 -4.94
N THR A 174 -14.10 13.34 -4.58
CA THR A 174 -13.56 13.10 -3.23
C THR A 174 -12.39 14.04 -2.93
N ALA A 175 -11.54 14.36 -3.92
CA ALA A 175 -10.44 15.30 -3.76
C ALA A 175 -10.92 16.72 -3.39
N LEU A 176 -12.14 17.12 -3.75
CA LEU A 176 -12.70 18.42 -3.32
C LEU A 176 -12.82 18.53 -1.79
N PHE A 177 -12.99 17.41 -1.09
CA PHE A 177 -13.04 17.39 0.37
C PHE A 177 -11.67 17.59 1.02
N THR A 178 -10.58 17.63 0.25
CA THR A 178 -9.24 18.00 0.75
C THR A 178 -9.04 19.51 0.83
N ILE A 179 -9.95 20.32 0.25
CA ILE A 179 -9.84 21.77 0.21
C ILE A 179 -10.05 22.36 1.62
N GLU A 180 -9.07 23.14 2.07
CA GLU A 180 -9.07 23.83 3.35
C GLU A 180 -8.73 25.33 3.15
N ARG A 181 -9.20 26.19 4.09
CA ARG A 181 -8.83 27.62 4.10
C ARG A 181 -7.35 27.80 4.44
N ASP A 182 -6.85 27.00 5.39
CA ASP A 182 -5.47 26.97 5.84
C ASP A 182 -4.91 25.56 5.70
N GLY A 183 -4.74 25.12 4.43
CA GLY A 183 -4.24 23.80 4.07
C GLY A 183 -2.73 23.75 3.88
N ARG A 184 -1.97 24.78 4.30
CA ARG A 184 -0.51 24.78 4.19
C ARG A 184 0.09 23.67 5.04
N ILE A 185 0.95 22.87 4.43
CA ILE A 185 1.67 21.78 5.11
C ILE A 185 3.01 22.34 5.59
N GLU A 186 3.18 22.36 6.91
CA GLU A 186 4.41 22.81 7.57
C GLU A 186 5.38 21.63 7.76
N GLY A 187 6.67 21.91 7.92
CA GLY A 187 7.67 20.89 8.24
C GLY A 187 8.00 19.91 7.12
N LEU A 188 7.64 20.22 5.86
CA LEU A 188 7.99 19.39 4.70
C LEU A 188 9.51 19.25 4.49
N HIS A 189 10.30 20.22 4.92
CA HIS A 189 11.76 20.14 4.87
C HIS A 189 12.23 19.54 6.18
N ALA A 190 12.84 18.33 6.11
CA ALA A 190 13.50 17.75 7.27
C ALA A 190 14.61 18.70 7.76
N PRO A 191 14.76 18.89 9.08
CA PRO A 191 15.94 19.58 9.62
C PRO A 191 17.20 18.90 9.05
N LYS A 192 18.17 19.70 8.60
CA LYS A 192 19.49 19.20 8.23
C LYS A 192 20.26 18.87 9.52
N ASP A 193 19.84 17.84 10.22
CA ASP A 193 20.58 17.37 11.39
C ASP A 193 21.83 16.63 10.94
N GLY A 194 22.93 17.34 11.05
CA GLY A 194 24.27 16.91 10.67
C GLY A 194 24.94 15.92 11.65
N SER A 195 24.21 15.15 12.44
CA SER A 195 24.82 14.14 13.30
C SER A 195 25.12 12.86 12.51
N GLY A 196 26.35 12.70 12.07
CA GLY A 196 26.89 11.61 11.28
C GLY A 196 27.01 10.24 11.99
N GLY A 197 26.22 9.96 13.00
CA GLY A 197 26.22 8.66 13.69
C GLY A 197 25.73 7.53 12.77
N GLY A 198 26.45 6.39 12.75
CA GLY A 198 26.06 5.20 11.98
C GLY A 198 24.72 4.66 12.46
N LEU A 199 23.81 4.37 11.53
CA LEU A 199 22.46 3.84 11.83
C LEU A 199 22.46 2.34 12.22
N GLY A 200 23.60 1.66 12.07
CA GLY A 200 23.71 0.22 12.31
C GLY A 200 22.86 -0.64 11.35
N LEU A 201 22.65 -1.90 11.72
CA LEU A 201 21.90 -2.87 10.89
C LEU A 201 20.39 -2.87 11.14
N VAL A 202 19.91 -2.26 12.23
CA VAL A 202 18.48 -2.26 12.61
C VAL A 202 17.58 -1.71 11.47
N PRO A 203 17.89 -0.57 10.83
CA PRO A 203 17.07 -0.07 9.73
C PRO A 203 17.11 -0.95 8.48
N VAL A 204 18.22 -1.66 8.25
CA VAL A 204 18.33 -2.58 7.09
C VAL A 204 17.47 -3.82 7.31
N ILE A 205 17.56 -4.43 8.48
CA ILE A 205 16.76 -5.63 8.81
C ILE A 205 15.28 -5.27 8.87
N GLY A 206 14.92 -4.14 9.51
CA GLY A 206 13.54 -3.65 9.54
C GLY A 206 13.02 -3.32 8.15
N GLY A 207 13.83 -2.68 7.32
CA GLY A 207 13.51 -2.41 5.91
C GLY A 207 13.31 -3.69 5.09
N ALA A 208 14.10 -4.74 5.34
CA ALA A 208 13.90 -6.06 4.71
C ALA A 208 12.55 -6.69 5.11
N MET A 209 12.12 -6.55 6.37
CA MET A 209 10.78 -6.99 6.79
C MET A 209 9.66 -6.18 6.10
N VAL A 210 9.84 -4.87 5.96
CA VAL A 210 8.88 -4.01 5.25
C VAL A 210 8.86 -4.32 3.76
N LEU A 211 10.01 -4.61 3.14
CA LEU A 211 10.10 -5.09 1.76
C LEU A 211 9.26 -6.36 1.56
N VAL A 212 9.41 -7.33 2.44
CA VAL A 212 8.60 -8.56 2.40
C VAL A 212 7.11 -8.24 2.53
N ALA A 213 6.72 -7.36 3.47
CA ALA A 213 5.33 -6.95 3.63
C ALA A 213 4.77 -6.31 2.35
N PHE A 214 5.45 -5.33 1.78
CA PHE A 214 4.98 -4.62 0.58
C PHE A 214 4.96 -5.52 -0.67
N LEU A 215 5.94 -6.41 -0.83
CA LEU A 215 5.95 -7.38 -1.92
C LEU A 215 4.75 -8.31 -1.83
N THR A 216 4.43 -8.80 -0.64
CA THR A 216 3.34 -9.76 -0.44
C THR A 216 1.96 -9.11 -0.44
N GLU A 217 1.83 -7.86 0.04
CA GLU A 217 0.63 -7.05 -0.16
C GLU A 217 0.36 -6.84 -1.65
N ASN A 218 1.41 -6.46 -2.42
CA ASN A 218 1.30 -6.32 -3.87
C ASN A 218 0.86 -7.60 -4.58
N ALA A 219 1.31 -8.79 -4.10
CA ALA A 219 0.85 -10.06 -4.63
C ALA A 219 -0.67 -10.22 -4.53
N ALA A 220 -1.25 -9.90 -3.36
CA ALA A 220 -2.68 -10.02 -3.17
C ALA A 220 -3.47 -8.91 -3.86
N GLU A 221 -2.97 -7.68 -3.86
CA GLU A 221 -3.65 -6.54 -4.49
C GLU A 221 -3.71 -6.67 -6.01
N ASN A 222 -2.60 -6.98 -6.68
CA ASN A 222 -2.53 -6.95 -8.14
C ASN A 222 -2.79 -8.31 -8.80
N TRP A 223 -2.57 -9.43 -8.11
CA TRP A 223 -2.68 -10.76 -8.73
C TRP A 223 -3.91 -11.55 -8.29
N SER A 224 -4.64 -11.12 -7.26
CA SER A 224 -5.81 -11.85 -6.76
C SER A 224 -6.96 -11.87 -7.76
N ALA A 225 -7.26 -10.76 -8.43
CA ALA A 225 -8.32 -10.72 -9.44
C ALA A 225 -8.00 -11.65 -10.61
N LEU A 226 -6.77 -11.58 -11.14
CA LEU A 226 -6.29 -12.48 -12.19
C LEU A 226 -6.35 -13.95 -11.77
N HIS A 227 -5.95 -14.26 -10.52
CA HIS A 227 -6.00 -15.63 -10.00
C HIS A 227 -7.42 -16.17 -9.95
N ILE A 228 -8.37 -15.38 -9.45
CA ILE A 228 -9.78 -15.79 -9.38
C ILE A 228 -10.37 -15.99 -10.78
N GLU A 229 -10.12 -15.09 -11.70
CA GLU A 229 -10.69 -15.16 -13.04
C GLU A 229 -10.01 -16.21 -13.92
N LYS A 230 -8.67 -16.20 -13.99
CA LYS A 230 -7.92 -17.05 -14.92
C LYS A 230 -7.66 -18.45 -14.39
N THR A 231 -7.46 -18.62 -13.08
CA THR A 231 -7.14 -19.94 -12.50
C THR A 231 -8.38 -20.65 -11.98
N LEU A 232 -9.34 -19.91 -11.42
CA LEU A 232 -10.52 -20.48 -10.77
C LEU A 232 -11.79 -20.35 -11.60
N GLY A 233 -11.73 -19.70 -12.78
CA GLY A 233 -12.87 -19.53 -13.68
C GLY A 233 -13.96 -18.60 -13.14
N GLY A 234 -13.58 -17.68 -12.23
CA GLY A 234 -14.50 -16.71 -11.67
C GLY A 234 -14.93 -15.64 -12.68
N SER A 235 -16.12 -15.05 -12.43
CA SER A 235 -16.58 -13.88 -13.20
C SER A 235 -15.79 -12.61 -12.85
N PRO A 236 -15.87 -11.51 -13.65
CA PRO A 236 -15.24 -10.25 -13.34
C PRO A 236 -15.61 -9.67 -11.97
N GLU A 237 -16.89 -9.83 -11.54
CA GLU A 237 -17.34 -9.43 -10.22
C GLU A 237 -16.65 -10.24 -9.12
N GLN A 238 -16.53 -11.56 -9.34
CA GLN A 238 -15.84 -12.43 -8.40
C GLN A 238 -14.33 -12.12 -8.33
N GLY A 239 -13.70 -11.86 -9.47
CA GLY A 239 -12.30 -11.45 -9.54
C GLY A 239 -12.02 -10.22 -8.69
N SER A 240 -12.87 -9.20 -8.83
CA SER A 240 -12.76 -7.92 -8.12
C SER A 240 -12.95 -8.03 -6.60
N MET A 241 -13.60 -9.08 -6.12
CA MET A 241 -13.71 -9.38 -4.68
C MET A 241 -12.39 -9.82 -4.05
N GLY A 242 -11.41 -10.29 -4.83
CA GLY A 242 -10.08 -10.66 -4.32
C GLY A 242 -9.37 -9.48 -3.65
N PRO A 243 -9.04 -8.42 -4.40
CA PRO A 243 -8.41 -7.23 -3.82
C PRO A 243 -9.32 -6.52 -2.80
N ALA A 244 -10.65 -6.58 -2.95
CA ALA A 244 -11.58 -6.02 -1.96
C ALA A 244 -11.51 -6.75 -0.62
N ALA A 245 -11.45 -8.07 -0.61
CA ALA A 245 -11.41 -8.89 0.60
C ALA A 245 -10.16 -8.60 1.44
N ILE A 246 -8.99 -8.52 0.81
CA ILE A 246 -7.76 -8.22 1.55
C ILE A 246 -7.79 -6.79 2.10
N ALA A 247 -8.22 -5.80 1.30
CA ALA A 247 -8.25 -4.40 1.73
C ALA A 247 -9.23 -4.18 2.90
N LEU A 248 -10.45 -4.74 2.83
CA LEU A 248 -11.42 -4.70 3.93
C LEU A 248 -10.84 -5.31 5.20
N THR A 249 -10.26 -6.50 5.07
CA THR A 249 -9.68 -7.22 6.22
C THR A 249 -8.55 -6.42 6.85
N MET A 250 -7.65 -5.87 6.05
CA MET A 250 -6.56 -5.02 6.56
C MET A 250 -7.09 -3.75 7.22
N GLY A 251 -8.13 -3.13 6.65
CA GLY A 251 -8.78 -1.95 7.24
C GLY A 251 -9.35 -2.24 8.63
N PHE A 252 -10.15 -3.28 8.75
CA PHE A 252 -10.71 -3.68 10.05
C PHE A 252 -9.64 -4.16 11.04
N ALA A 253 -8.67 -4.96 10.59
CA ALA A 253 -7.62 -5.47 11.44
C ALA A 253 -6.70 -4.36 11.98
N ARG A 254 -6.40 -3.32 11.18
CA ARG A 254 -5.64 -2.15 11.62
C ARG A 254 -6.40 -1.34 12.69
N LEU A 255 -7.73 -1.17 12.53
CA LEU A 255 -8.56 -0.50 13.54
C LEU A 255 -8.68 -1.30 14.84
N ALA A 256 -8.90 -2.62 14.73
CA ALA A 256 -9.06 -3.51 15.88
C ALA A 256 -7.72 -3.83 16.58
N GLY A 257 -6.63 -3.87 15.83
CA GLY A 257 -5.29 -4.27 16.29
C GLY A 257 -4.54 -3.19 17.09
N GLN A 258 -5.15 -2.01 17.29
CA GLN A 258 -4.55 -0.94 18.11
C GLN A 258 -4.27 -1.44 19.53
N GLY A 259 -3.00 -1.37 19.93
CA GLY A 259 -2.56 -1.84 21.25
C GLY A 259 -2.21 -3.33 21.35
N LEU A 260 -2.42 -4.14 20.29
CA LEU A 260 -2.10 -5.57 20.32
C LEU A 260 -0.59 -5.82 20.52
N ALA A 261 0.25 -4.99 19.90
CA ALA A 261 1.69 -5.04 20.06
C ALA A 261 2.14 -4.83 21.52
N GLY A 262 1.42 -3.98 22.27
CA GLY A 262 1.68 -3.74 23.70
C GLY A 262 1.33 -4.95 24.59
N ARG A 263 0.38 -5.80 24.16
CA ARG A 263 -0.07 -6.96 24.94
C ARG A 263 0.78 -8.20 24.70
N ILE A 264 1.13 -8.51 23.45
CA ILE A 264 1.82 -9.75 23.09
C ILE A 264 3.30 -9.55 22.73
N GLY A 265 3.73 -8.29 22.64
CA GLY A 265 5.08 -7.90 22.26
C GLY A 265 5.31 -7.89 20.73
N PRO A 266 6.11 -6.93 20.24
CA PRO A 266 6.23 -6.66 18.82
C PRO A 266 6.87 -7.82 18.03
N PHE A 267 7.87 -8.50 18.57
CA PHE A 267 8.51 -9.63 17.88
C PHE A 267 7.60 -10.86 17.77
N ARG A 268 6.76 -11.11 18.80
CA ARG A 268 5.76 -12.19 18.72
C ARG A 268 4.67 -11.84 17.72
N LEU A 269 4.23 -10.58 17.71
CA LEU A 269 3.22 -10.07 16.77
C LEU A 269 3.70 -10.18 15.32
N LEU A 270 4.96 -9.80 15.01
CA LEU A 270 5.57 -9.98 13.69
C LEU A 270 5.55 -11.45 13.24
N LYS A 271 6.03 -12.36 14.10
CA LYS A 271 6.07 -13.79 13.76
C LYS A 271 4.68 -14.37 13.56
N ALA A 272 3.73 -14.05 14.44
CA ALA A 272 2.35 -14.50 14.31
C ALA A 272 1.71 -13.94 13.02
N GLY A 273 1.88 -12.65 12.74
CA GLY A 273 1.40 -12.02 11.51
C GLY A 273 1.97 -12.69 10.26
N ALA A 274 3.27 -12.98 10.24
CA ALA A 274 3.92 -13.66 9.12
C ALA A 274 3.37 -15.08 8.89
N VAL A 275 3.19 -15.88 9.95
CA VAL A 275 2.64 -17.23 9.85
C VAL A 275 1.19 -17.20 9.38
N ILE A 276 0.36 -16.33 9.95
CA ILE A 276 -1.05 -16.18 9.57
C ILE A 276 -1.15 -15.75 8.11
N SER A 277 -0.36 -14.73 7.71
CA SER A 277 -0.36 -14.25 6.33
C SER A 277 0.13 -15.30 5.34
N ALA A 278 1.20 -16.03 5.67
CA ALA A 278 1.69 -17.13 4.84
C ALA A 278 0.66 -18.26 4.69
N ALA A 279 -0.02 -18.63 5.78
CA ALA A 279 -1.11 -19.61 5.73
C ALA A 279 -2.25 -19.14 4.79
N GLY A 280 -2.64 -17.85 4.88
CA GLY A 280 -3.62 -17.27 3.98
C GLY A 280 -3.18 -17.31 2.51
N ALA A 281 -1.93 -16.97 2.21
CA ALA A 281 -1.37 -17.05 0.86
C ALA A 281 -1.37 -18.51 0.33
N LEU A 282 -1.04 -19.49 1.16
CA LEU A 282 -1.10 -20.92 0.79
C LEU A 282 -2.55 -21.39 0.58
N ILE A 283 -3.50 -20.94 1.39
CA ILE A 283 -4.94 -21.23 1.17
C ILE A 283 -5.38 -20.67 -0.19
N ALA A 284 -4.99 -19.43 -0.52
CA ALA A 284 -5.30 -18.82 -1.81
C ALA A 284 -4.64 -19.59 -2.97
N ALA A 285 -3.37 -20.00 -2.83
CA ALA A 285 -2.67 -20.81 -3.81
C ALA A 285 -3.34 -22.16 -4.07
N ALA A 286 -3.80 -22.83 -3.00
CA ALA A 286 -4.45 -24.13 -3.06
C ALA A 286 -5.96 -24.05 -3.41
N ALA A 287 -6.51 -22.83 -3.56
CA ALA A 287 -7.94 -22.64 -3.77
C ALA A 287 -8.44 -23.37 -5.01
N LEU A 288 -9.62 -24.01 -4.87
CA LEU A 288 -10.36 -24.69 -5.94
C LEU A 288 -11.62 -23.92 -6.34
N SER A 289 -11.94 -22.85 -5.62
CA SER A 289 -13.08 -21.98 -5.89
C SER A 289 -12.78 -20.54 -5.50
N PRO A 290 -13.48 -19.54 -6.07
CA PRO A 290 -13.37 -18.15 -5.65
C PRO A 290 -13.58 -17.95 -4.14
N THR A 291 -14.56 -18.63 -3.55
CA THR A 291 -14.87 -18.54 -2.11
C THR A 291 -13.69 -18.98 -1.23
N MET A 292 -13.01 -20.06 -1.62
CA MET A 292 -11.80 -20.52 -0.91
C MET A 292 -10.66 -19.51 -1.05
N ALA A 293 -10.50 -18.90 -2.23
CA ALA A 293 -9.50 -17.85 -2.44
C ALA A 293 -9.78 -16.62 -1.55
N TYR A 294 -11.05 -16.19 -1.43
CA TYR A 294 -11.43 -15.10 -0.52
C TYR A 294 -11.07 -15.41 0.94
N ALA A 295 -11.35 -16.65 1.41
CA ALA A 295 -10.93 -17.07 2.74
C ALA A 295 -9.41 -16.95 2.92
N GLY A 296 -8.64 -17.35 1.92
CA GLY A 296 -7.18 -17.18 1.88
C GLY A 296 -6.78 -15.72 1.99
N PHE A 297 -7.37 -14.81 1.20
CA PHE A 297 -7.07 -13.38 1.22
C PHE A 297 -7.49 -12.70 2.53
N ILE A 298 -8.59 -13.12 3.15
CA ILE A 298 -9.00 -12.66 4.48
C ILE A 298 -7.94 -13.06 5.53
N VAL A 299 -7.53 -14.32 5.57
CA VAL A 299 -6.49 -14.80 6.50
C VAL A 299 -5.17 -14.08 6.25
N MET A 300 -4.79 -13.92 4.98
CA MET A 300 -3.60 -13.18 4.58
C MET A 300 -3.64 -11.73 5.06
N GLY A 301 -4.78 -11.05 4.88
CA GLY A 301 -4.98 -9.65 5.29
C GLY A 301 -4.89 -9.45 6.81
N ILE A 302 -5.42 -10.40 7.62
CA ILE A 302 -5.28 -10.36 9.08
C ILE A 302 -3.79 -10.34 9.46
N GLY A 303 -3.00 -11.26 8.89
CA GLY A 303 -1.57 -11.37 9.18
C GLY A 303 -0.77 -10.17 8.68
N SER A 304 -0.98 -9.75 7.43
CA SER A 304 -0.24 -8.64 6.79
C SER A 304 -0.49 -7.30 7.47
N SER A 305 -1.69 -7.07 8.03
CA SER A 305 -2.08 -5.80 8.63
C SER A 305 -1.12 -5.30 9.72
N VAL A 306 -0.39 -6.19 10.39
CA VAL A 306 0.48 -5.87 11.54
C VAL A 306 1.97 -5.87 11.18
N ILE A 307 2.39 -6.41 10.02
CA ILE A 307 3.82 -6.63 9.71
C ILE A 307 4.55 -5.30 9.52
N ALA A 308 4.15 -4.50 8.53
CA ALA A 308 4.83 -3.25 8.22
C ALA A 308 4.76 -2.24 9.38
N PRO A 309 3.60 -1.97 10.02
CA PRO A 309 3.54 -1.06 11.16
C PRO A 309 4.43 -1.49 12.33
N THR A 310 4.48 -2.79 12.63
CA THR A 310 5.31 -3.31 13.73
C THR A 310 6.80 -3.23 13.41
N ALA A 311 7.19 -3.51 12.15
CA ALA A 311 8.58 -3.38 11.70
C ALA A 311 9.06 -1.92 11.81
N PHE A 312 8.28 -0.94 11.35
CA PHE A 312 8.59 0.48 11.50
C PHE A 312 8.68 0.91 12.97
N SER A 313 7.75 0.46 13.81
CA SER A 313 7.78 0.73 15.25
C SER A 313 9.07 0.20 15.90
N LEU A 314 9.48 -1.03 15.56
CA LEU A 314 10.73 -1.61 16.05
C LEU A 314 11.96 -0.82 15.59
N VAL A 315 12.02 -0.44 14.31
CA VAL A 315 13.11 0.41 13.81
C VAL A 315 13.19 1.72 14.57
N GLY A 316 12.04 2.37 14.82
CA GLY A 316 11.98 3.61 15.58
C GLY A 316 12.40 3.47 17.05
N ARG A 317 12.11 2.31 17.70
CA ARG A 317 12.46 2.06 19.11
C ARG A 317 13.89 1.58 19.30
N LEU A 318 14.40 0.74 18.40
CA LEU A 318 15.71 0.10 18.51
C LEU A 318 16.81 0.93 17.83
N GLY A 319 16.45 1.87 16.96
CA GLY A 319 17.39 2.81 16.35
C GLY A 319 17.98 3.79 17.36
N PRO A 320 19.03 4.56 16.98
CA PRO A 320 19.57 5.64 17.81
C PRO A 320 18.50 6.72 18.03
N ASP A 321 18.33 7.19 19.27
CA ASP A 321 17.29 8.16 19.61
C ASP A 321 17.42 9.47 18.80
N GLU A 322 18.66 9.95 18.63
CA GLU A 322 18.98 11.17 17.86
C GLU A 322 18.81 11.01 16.34
N ALA A 323 18.74 9.77 15.86
CA ALA A 323 18.65 9.44 14.43
C ALA A 323 17.39 8.63 14.09
N ARG A 324 16.39 8.60 14.97
CA ARG A 324 15.15 7.80 14.81
C ARG A 324 14.46 8.04 13.47
N ALA A 325 14.25 9.30 13.10
CA ALA A 325 13.63 9.66 11.84
C ALA A 325 14.42 9.16 10.63
N ARG A 326 15.77 9.27 10.66
CA ARG A 326 16.64 8.76 9.60
C ARG A 326 16.63 7.23 9.53
N ALA A 327 16.55 6.54 10.68
CA ALA A 327 16.45 5.09 10.73
C ALA A 327 15.15 4.59 10.09
N VAL A 328 14.02 5.21 10.42
CA VAL A 328 12.71 4.89 9.83
C VAL A 328 12.71 5.24 8.34
N ALA A 329 13.20 6.40 7.92
CA ALA A 329 13.28 6.78 6.51
C ALA A 329 14.13 5.77 5.70
N ARG A 330 15.26 5.29 6.25
CA ARG A 330 16.08 4.27 5.60
C ARG A 330 15.34 2.94 5.48
N ALA A 331 14.62 2.51 6.52
CA ALA A 331 13.80 1.31 6.48
C ALA A 331 12.64 1.44 5.46
N THR A 332 12.03 2.62 5.37
CA THR A 332 11.01 2.92 4.37
C THR A 332 11.56 2.79 2.95
N LEU A 333 12.72 3.39 2.67
CA LEU A 333 13.36 3.30 1.36
C LEU A 333 13.64 1.84 0.97
N PHE A 334 14.16 1.01 1.90
CA PHE A 334 14.31 -0.41 1.67
C PHE A 334 12.96 -1.12 1.45
N GLY A 335 11.93 -0.74 2.20
CA GLY A 335 10.59 -1.28 2.07
C GLY A 335 9.99 -1.05 0.68
N TYR A 336 10.19 0.12 0.09
CA TYR A 336 9.70 0.44 -1.25
C TYR A 336 10.27 -0.46 -2.34
N PHE A 337 11.43 -1.09 -2.14
CA PHE A 337 11.91 -2.13 -3.04
C PHE A 337 10.95 -3.32 -3.14
N GLY A 338 10.08 -3.55 -2.14
CA GLY A 338 9.00 -4.54 -2.23
C GLY A 338 7.99 -4.22 -3.33
N TYR A 339 7.58 -2.97 -3.46
CA TYR A 339 6.72 -2.52 -4.57
C TYR A 339 7.47 -2.48 -5.90
N PHE A 340 8.78 -2.23 -5.89
CA PHE A 340 9.59 -2.20 -7.09
C PHE A 340 9.83 -3.60 -7.65
N PHE A 341 10.25 -4.55 -6.82
CA PHE A 341 10.54 -5.92 -7.26
C PHE A 341 9.32 -6.84 -7.25
N GLY A 342 8.25 -6.49 -6.52
CA GLY A 342 7.04 -7.29 -6.40
C GLY A 342 6.42 -7.63 -7.76
N PRO A 343 5.94 -6.65 -8.55
CA PRO A 343 5.26 -6.93 -9.80
C PRO A 343 6.08 -7.75 -10.80
N PRO A 344 7.37 -7.43 -11.10
CA PRO A 344 8.15 -8.23 -12.03
C PRO A 344 8.42 -9.64 -11.52
N SER A 345 8.78 -9.81 -10.24
CA SER A 345 9.06 -11.14 -9.67
C SER A 345 7.83 -12.02 -9.70
N LEU A 346 6.69 -11.48 -9.27
CA LEU A 346 5.42 -12.19 -9.26
C LEU A 346 4.93 -12.49 -10.67
N GLY A 347 5.10 -11.55 -11.60
CA GLY A 347 4.74 -11.72 -13.00
C GLY A 347 5.56 -12.83 -13.69
N VAL A 348 6.86 -12.83 -13.50
CA VAL A 348 7.75 -13.88 -14.04
C VAL A 348 7.39 -15.25 -13.44
N ILE A 349 7.20 -15.33 -12.12
CA ILE A 349 6.80 -16.58 -11.45
C ILE A 349 5.44 -17.05 -11.96
N ALA A 350 4.47 -16.14 -12.08
CA ALA A 350 3.14 -16.46 -12.57
C ALA A 350 3.17 -16.90 -14.06
N GLY A 351 3.99 -16.26 -14.88
CA GLY A 351 4.15 -16.61 -16.29
C GLY A 351 4.76 -17.99 -16.52
N ILE A 352 5.76 -18.38 -15.70
CA ILE A 352 6.47 -19.66 -15.87
C ILE A 352 5.72 -20.80 -15.17
N PHE A 353 5.24 -20.58 -13.94
CA PHE A 353 4.70 -21.63 -13.07
C PHE A 353 3.20 -21.50 -12.78
N GLY A 354 2.55 -20.49 -13.35
CA GLY A 354 1.14 -20.17 -13.14
C GLY A 354 0.88 -19.30 -11.89
N LEU A 355 -0.29 -18.69 -11.84
CA LEU A 355 -0.69 -17.72 -10.80
C LEU A 355 -0.69 -18.30 -9.37
N ARG A 356 -0.93 -19.60 -9.20
CA ARG A 356 -0.84 -20.27 -7.88
C ARG A 356 0.55 -20.13 -7.26
N SER A 357 1.59 -20.24 -8.10
CA SER A 357 2.98 -20.18 -7.67
C SER A 357 3.39 -18.79 -7.17
N ALA A 358 2.75 -17.72 -7.66
CA ALA A 358 2.96 -16.37 -7.14
C ALA A 358 2.56 -16.26 -5.65
N PHE A 359 1.45 -16.90 -5.25
CA PHE A 359 1.01 -16.91 -3.85
C PHE A 359 1.86 -17.85 -2.98
N VAL A 360 2.37 -18.96 -3.53
CA VAL A 360 3.36 -19.82 -2.84
C VAL A 360 4.66 -19.04 -2.60
N PHE A 361 5.11 -18.28 -3.58
CA PHE A 361 6.28 -17.40 -3.43
C PHE A 361 6.03 -16.33 -2.37
N ALA A 362 4.86 -15.68 -2.37
CA ALA A 362 4.49 -14.72 -1.34
C ALA A 362 4.51 -15.34 0.07
N ALA A 363 3.97 -16.56 0.23
CA ALA A 363 4.04 -17.30 1.48
C ALA A 363 5.48 -17.57 1.94
N THR A 364 6.34 -17.99 1.00
CA THR A 364 7.77 -18.23 1.27
C THR A 364 8.47 -16.95 1.73
N MET A 365 8.21 -15.83 1.06
CA MET A 365 8.76 -14.53 1.46
C MET A 365 8.29 -14.12 2.85
N LEU A 366 7.01 -14.30 3.20
CA LEU A 366 6.49 -14.01 4.53
C LEU A 366 7.19 -14.81 5.63
N LEU A 367 7.52 -16.08 5.38
CA LEU A 367 8.22 -16.92 6.34
C LEU A 367 9.67 -16.45 6.62
N LEU A 368 10.30 -15.66 5.73
CA LEU A 368 11.59 -15.03 6.01
C LEU A 368 11.55 -14.11 7.24
N ILE A 369 10.39 -13.58 7.59
CA ILE A 369 10.22 -12.75 8.80
C ILE A 369 10.52 -13.56 10.06
N LEU A 370 10.30 -14.88 10.05
CA LEU A 370 10.64 -15.76 11.17
C LEU A 370 12.15 -15.81 11.43
N ILE A 371 12.97 -15.54 10.41
CA ILE A 371 14.43 -15.44 10.49
C ILE A 371 14.83 -13.98 10.79
N LEU A 372 14.24 -13.01 10.09
CA LEU A 372 14.62 -11.60 10.24
C LEU A 372 14.29 -11.04 11.63
N ALA A 373 13.16 -11.45 12.23
CA ALA A 373 12.75 -10.96 13.54
C ALA A 373 13.75 -11.36 14.68
N PRO A 374 14.18 -12.61 14.83
CA PRO A 374 15.21 -12.95 15.83
C PRO A 374 16.57 -12.34 15.50
N VAL A 375 16.96 -12.22 14.22
CA VAL A 375 18.21 -11.53 13.85
C VAL A 375 18.16 -10.07 14.29
N MET A 376 17.04 -9.37 14.09
CA MET A 376 16.86 -8.00 14.57
C MET A 376 16.96 -7.91 16.10
N ALA A 377 16.34 -8.86 16.83
CA ALA A 377 16.41 -8.92 18.28
C ALA A 377 17.85 -9.15 18.75
N ALA A 378 18.61 -10.04 18.12
CA ALA A 378 20.00 -10.31 18.45
C ALA A 378 20.92 -9.09 18.21
N VAL A 379 20.74 -8.39 17.10
CA VAL A 379 21.48 -7.15 16.78
C VAL A 379 21.17 -6.05 17.80
N ALA A 380 19.89 -5.88 18.15
CA ALA A 380 19.47 -4.90 19.15
C ALA A 380 19.92 -5.27 20.57
N GLY A 381 19.98 -6.56 20.89
CA GLY A 381 20.50 -7.06 22.19
C GLY A 381 21.97 -6.72 22.42
N ARG A 382 22.78 -6.77 21.36
CA ARG A 382 24.21 -6.36 21.43
C ARG A 382 24.39 -4.86 21.71
N THR A 383 23.38 -4.05 21.45
CA THR A 383 23.38 -2.59 21.73
C THR A 383 22.71 -2.24 23.07
N GLY A 384 22.30 -3.21 23.88
CA GLY A 384 21.63 -3.03 25.18
C GLY A 384 20.18 -2.48 25.10
N LYS A 385 19.57 -2.45 23.91
CA LYS A 385 18.28 -1.79 23.67
C LYS A 385 17.06 -2.74 23.71
N VAL A 386 17.23 -4.05 23.78
CA VAL A 386 16.12 -5.04 23.76
C VAL A 386 15.22 -4.95 24.98
N GLN A 387 15.74 -4.51 26.13
CA GLN A 387 14.94 -4.39 27.36
C GLN A 387 13.89 -3.25 27.31
N ARG A 388 13.95 -2.37 26.30
CA ARG A 388 13.04 -1.22 26.11
C ARG A 388 12.00 -1.43 24.98
N ALA A 389 12.03 -2.55 24.29
CA ALA A 389 11.14 -2.89 23.16
C ALA A 389 10.13 -3.98 23.53
#